data_340a2f98f718f45ad59bedbf4cda3018
#
_entry.id   340a2f98f718f45ad59bedbf4cda3018
#
_cell.length_a   1.000
_cell.length_b   1.000
_cell.length_c   1.000
_cell.angle_alpha   90.00
_cell.angle_beta   90.00
_cell.angle_gamma   90.00
#
_symmetry.space_group_name_H-M   'P 1'
#
loop_
_entity.id
_entity.type
_entity.pdbx_description
1 polymer ?
#
loop_
_entity_poly.entity_id
_entity_poly.type
_entity_poly.pdbx_seq_one_letter_code
_entity_poly.pdbx_strand_id
1 'polypeptide(L)'
;MRTFAHSIFNESNRLVIVVPEYNASMPGILKLVIDSCDPSIFKGKKIALIGISSGRAGNIRGLDHLMTVFNYLQSEVYSNKLPISQIYNLIDADKNLADENTIHALKNHIAGFGDF
;
A
#
# COMPACT_ATOMS: atom_id res chain seq x y z
N MET A 1 -21.17 5.15 0.01
CA MET A 1 -19.74 4.90 -0.35
C MET A 1 -18.87 6.12 -0.12
N ARG A 2 -19.23 7.29 -0.62
CA ARG A 2 -18.39 8.49 -0.49
C ARG A 2 -18.11 8.88 0.96
N THR A 3 -19.14 8.92 1.82
CA THR A 3 -18.96 9.27 3.24
C THR A 3 -18.06 8.28 3.96
N PHE A 4 -18.22 6.98 3.68
CA PHE A 4 -17.38 5.94 4.25
C PHE A 4 -15.94 6.09 3.77
N ALA A 5 -15.72 6.31 2.48
CA ALA A 5 -14.38 6.49 1.93
C ALA A 5 -13.69 7.71 2.53
N HIS A 6 -14.40 8.82 2.68
CA HIS A 6 -13.87 10.01 3.34
C HIS A 6 -13.45 9.72 4.78
N SER A 7 -14.27 8.96 5.53
CA SER A 7 -13.93 8.64 6.93
C SER A 7 -12.65 7.81 7.05
N ILE A 8 -12.34 6.98 6.04
CA ILE A 8 -11.11 6.20 6.03
C ILE A 8 -9.89 7.12 5.86
N PHE A 9 -9.95 8.07 4.93
CA PHE A 9 -8.77 8.82 4.51
C PHE A 9 -8.61 10.17 5.19
N ASN A 10 -9.68 10.76 5.70
CA ASN A 10 -9.67 12.16 6.15
C ASN A 10 -8.98 12.37 7.49
N GLU A 11 -8.82 11.34 8.32
CA GLU A 11 -8.34 11.49 9.69
C GLU A 11 -6.82 11.57 9.82
N SER A 12 -6.09 11.23 8.76
CA SER A 12 -4.63 11.16 8.82
C SER A 12 -3.99 11.80 7.60
N ASN A 13 -2.84 12.43 7.82
CA ASN A 13 -2.00 12.98 6.76
C ASN A 13 -0.96 11.96 6.25
N ARG A 14 -0.85 10.82 6.90
CA ARG A 14 0.06 9.75 6.52
C ARG A 14 -0.70 8.43 6.42
N LEU A 15 -0.51 7.72 5.32
CA LEU A 15 -1.18 6.44 5.06
C LEU A 15 -0.14 5.40 4.69
N VAL A 16 -0.28 4.22 5.26
CA VAL A 16 0.41 3.01 4.79
C VAL A 16 -0.65 2.13 4.15
N ILE A 17 -0.47 1.82 2.88
CA ILE A 17 -1.42 1.02 2.13
C ILE A 17 -0.78 -0.32 1.80
N VAL A 18 -1.35 -1.40 2.34
CA VAL A 18 -0.93 -2.77 2.08
C VAL A 18 -1.87 -3.36 1.04
N VAL A 19 -1.31 -3.79 -0.09
CA VAL A 19 -2.09 -4.09 -1.29
C VAL A 19 -1.79 -5.49 -1.79
N PRO A 20 -2.75 -6.42 -1.74
CA PRO A 20 -2.58 -7.71 -2.37
C PRO A 20 -2.61 -7.59 -3.90
N GLU A 21 -1.95 -8.53 -4.58
CA GLU A 21 -1.98 -8.59 -6.03
C GLU A 21 -3.24 -9.30 -6.50
N TYR A 22 -4.07 -8.57 -7.24
CA TYR A 22 -5.24 -9.11 -7.91
C TYR A 22 -5.08 -8.87 -9.40
N ASN A 23 -4.84 -9.96 -10.15
CA ASN A 23 -4.70 -9.90 -11.62
C ASN A 23 -3.68 -8.85 -12.06
N ALA A 24 -2.48 -8.93 -11.51
CA ALA A 24 -1.35 -8.05 -11.82
C ALA A 24 -1.53 -6.59 -11.43
N SER A 25 -2.44 -6.31 -10.49
CA SER A 25 -2.74 -4.94 -10.08
C SER A 25 -3.28 -4.91 -8.65
N MET A 26 -3.85 -3.78 -8.28
CA MET A 26 -4.58 -3.62 -7.02
C MET A 26 -5.94 -4.29 -7.10
N PRO A 27 -6.55 -4.62 -5.94
CA PRO A 27 -7.96 -5.01 -5.93
C PRO A 27 -8.85 -3.87 -6.44
N GLY A 28 -9.88 -4.22 -7.21
CA GLY A 28 -10.81 -3.22 -7.75
C GLY A 28 -11.52 -2.41 -6.67
N ILE A 29 -11.77 -3.02 -5.50
CA ILE A 29 -12.39 -2.31 -4.38
C ILE A 29 -11.54 -1.13 -3.90
N LEU A 30 -10.22 -1.26 -3.92
CA LEU A 30 -9.34 -0.16 -3.51
C LEU A 30 -9.47 1.03 -4.47
N LYS A 31 -9.44 0.77 -5.77
CA LYS A 31 -9.63 1.83 -6.78
C LYS A 31 -11.00 2.48 -6.64
N LEU A 32 -12.04 1.66 -6.41
CA LEU A 32 -13.40 2.17 -6.20
C LEU A 32 -13.48 3.09 -4.98
N VAL A 33 -12.85 2.71 -3.87
CA VAL A 33 -12.84 3.53 -2.64
C VAL A 33 -12.11 4.84 -2.89
N ILE A 34 -10.96 4.82 -3.57
CA ILE A 34 -10.23 6.04 -3.92
C ILE A 34 -11.09 6.94 -4.82
N ASP A 35 -11.71 6.37 -5.85
CA ASP A 35 -12.50 7.13 -6.81
C ASP A 35 -13.79 7.67 -6.20
N SER A 36 -14.25 7.11 -5.09
CA SER A 36 -15.43 7.59 -4.37
C SER A 36 -15.16 8.84 -3.53
N CYS A 37 -13.90 9.19 -3.33
CA CYS A 37 -13.52 10.38 -2.56
C CYS A 37 -13.44 11.62 -3.43
N ASP A 38 -13.62 12.77 -2.83
CA ASP A 38 -13.22 14.02 -3.45
C ASP A 38 -11.70 13.99 -3.66
N PRO A 39 -11.20 14.26 -4.88
CA PRO A 39 -9.76 14.20 -5.13
C PRO A 39 -8.92 15.08 -4.21
N SER A 40 -9.45 16.19 -3.75
CA SER A 40 -8.74 17.13 -2.88
C SER A 40 -8.32 16.52 -1.55
N ILE A 41 -8.98 15.45 -1.10
CA ILE A 41 -8.66 14.80 0.18
C ILE A 41 -7.25 14.22 0.19
N PHE A 42 -6.73 13.85 -0.97
CA PHE A 42 -5.42 13.20 -1.09
C PHE A 42 -4.26 14.18 -1.25
N LYS A 43 -4.54 15.45 -1.52
CA LYS A 43 -3.51 16.45 -1.76
C LYS A 43 -2.61 16.63 -0.54
N GLY A 44 -1.30 16.45 -0.74
CA GLY A 44 -0.30 16.61 0.30
C GLY A 44 -0.18 15.46 1.30
N LYS A 45 -1.04 14.43 1.20
CA LYS A 45 -0.88 13.25 2.06
C LYS A 45 0.40 12.50 1.71
N LYS A 46 1.08 12.01 2.72
CA LYS A 46 2.24 11.13 2.55
C LYS A 46 1.80 9.68 2.54
N ILE A 47 2.22 8.93 1.55
CA ILE A 47 1.71 7.57 1.30
C ILE A 47 2.88 6.61 1.13
N ALA A 48 2.88 5.53 1.91
CA ALA A 48 3.78 4.40 1.74
C ALA A 48 3.01 3.22 1.16
N LEU A 49 3.65 2.47 0.27
CA LEU A 49 3.04 1.36 -0.45
C LEU A 49 3.76 0.06 -0.15
N ILE A 50 3.00 -0.95 0.29
CA ILE A 50 3.48 -2.30 0.55
C ILE A 50 2.64 -3.26 -0.28
N GLY A 51 3.29 -4.05 -1.13
CA GLY A 51 2.61 -5.05 -1.94
C GLY A 51 2.75 -6.44 -1.36
N ILE A 52 1.74 -7.28 -1.57
CA ILE A 52 1.75 -8.68 -1.17
C ILE A 52 1.26 -9.52 -2.34
N SER A 53 1.93 -10.64 -2.59
CA SER A 53 1.48 -11.61 -3.58
C SER A 53 1.75 -13.05 -3.13
N SER A 54 0.97 -13.98 -3.67
CA SER A 54 1.27 -15.40 -3.57
C SER A 54 2.40 -15.80 -4.53
N GLY A 55 2.52 -15.11 -5.67
CA GLY A 55 3.55 -15.34 -6.68
C GLY A 55 4.80 -14.52 -6.46
N ARG A 56 5.56 -14.31 -7.53
CA ARG A 56 6.92 -13.75 -7.47
C ARG A 56 7.01 -12.23 -7.43
N ALA A 57 5.99 -11.52 -7.88
CA ALA A 57 6.12 -10.10 -8.14
C ALA A 57 5.87 -9.20 -6.93
N GLY A 58 5.28 -9.74 -5.84
CA GLY A 58 4.98 -8.92 -4.66
C GLY A 58 4.05 -7.76 -4.95
N ASN A 59 3.26 -7.85 -6.01
CA ASN A 59 2.39 -6.80 -6.50
C ASN A 59 3.12 -5.52 -6.94
N ILE A 60 4.35 -5.63 -7.43
CA ILE A 60 5.09 -4.44 -7.86
C ILE A 60 4.32 -3.65 -8.94
N ARG A 61 3.60 -4.34 -9.84
CA ARG A 61 2.80 -3.68 -10.87
C ARG A 61 1.64 -2.88 -10.27
N GLY A 62 0.95 -3.46 -9.28
CA GLY A 62 -0.12 -2.75 -8.58
C GLY A 62 0.38 -1.55 -7.80
N LEU A 63 1.57 -1.65 -7.20
CA LEU A 63 2.20 -0.53 -6.53
C LEU A 63 2.54 0.59 -7.51
N ASP A 64 3.02 0.27 -8.71
CA ASP A 64 3.28 1.26 -9.76
C ASP A 64 1.99 1.92 -10.23
N HIS A 65 0.91 1.16 -10.37
CA HIS A 65 -0.40 1.74 -10.70
C HIS A 65 -0.86 2.73 -9.63
N LEU A 66 -0.72 2.36 -8.36
CA LEU A 66 -1.09 3.25 -7.25
C LEU A 66 -0.21 4.47 -7.16
N MET A 67 1.08 4.33 -7.43
CA MET A 67 1.99 5.47 -7.47
C MET A 67 1.54 6.49 -8.51
N THR A 68 1.13 6.03 -9.69
CA THR A 68 0.59 6.90 -10.73
C THR A 68 -0.68 7.60 -10.26
N VAL A 69 -1.60 6.86 -9.64
CA VAL A 69 -2.86 7.42 -9.13
C VAL A 69 -2.60 8.50 -8.09
N PHE A 70 -1.78 8.22 -7.09
CA PHE A 70 -1.52 9.17 -6.01
C PHE A 70 -0.66 10.35 -6.45
N ASN A 71 0.24 10.15 -7.40
CA ASN A 71 0.97 11.29 -7.99
C ASN A 71 0.01 12.24 -8.72
N TYR A 72 -0.94 11.69 -9.47
CA TYR A 72 -1.97 12.51 -10.11
C TYR A 72 -2.81 13.28 -9.08
N LEU A 73 -3.13 12.63 -7.96
CA LEU A 73 -3.92 13.24 -6.88
C LEU A 73 -3.10 14.21 -6.01
N GLN A 74 -1.84 14.46 -6.36
CA GLN A 74 -0.94 15.38 -5.66
C GLN A 74 -0.58 14.94 -4.24
N SER A 75 -0.60 13.64 -3.98
CA SER A 75 -0.03 13.06 -2.77
C SER A 75 1.50 12.99 -2.89
N GLU A 76 2.17 12.88 -1.76
CA GLU A 76 3.61 12.64 -1.71
C GLU A 76 3.83 11.15 -1.46
N VAL A 77 4.25 10.41 -2.50
CA VAL A 77 4.43 8.96 -2.41
C VAL A 77 5.88 8.66 -2.02
N TYR A 78 6.04 7.87 -0.94
CA TYR A 78 7.35 7.39 -0.53
C TYR A 78 7.89 6.45 -1.60
N SER A 79 9.05 6.79 -2.16
CA SER A 79 9.58 6.10 -3.34
C SER A 79 10.05 4.67 -3.07
N ASN A 80 10.37 4.34 -1.83
CA ASN A 80 10.80 3.00 -1.44
C ASN A 80 9.59 2.08 -1.29
N LYS A 81 9.02 1.64 -2.40
CA LYS A 81 7.95 0.63 -2.41
C LYS A 81 8.47 -0.68 -1.88
N LEU A 82 7.65 -1.42 -1.14
CA LEU A 82 8.03 -2.71 -0.59
C LEU A 82 7.15 -3.83 -1.14
N PRO A 83 7.57 -4.51 -2.22
CA PRO A 83 6.87 -5.70 -2.68
C PRO A 83 7.28 -6.91 -1.84
N ILE A 84 6.28 -7.66 -1.34
CA ILE A 84 6.48 -8.89 -0.59
C ILE A 84 5.94 -10.04 -1.41
N SER A 85 6.83 -10.83 -2.00
CA SER A 85 6.48 -11.97 -2.86
C SER A 85 6.35 -13.25 -2.05
N GLN A 86 5.61 -14.22 -2.61
CA GLN A 86 5.52 -15.58 -2.07
C GLN A 86 5.14 -15.61 -0.58
N ILE A 87 4.08 -14.88 -0.22
CA ILE A 87 3.69 -14.65 1.16
C ILE A 87 3.49 -15.94 1.97
N TYR A 88 3.00 -17.00 1.33
CA TYR A 88 2.75 -18.27 2.01
C TYR A 88 4.03 -18.96 2.48
N ASN A 89 5.19 -18.61 1.92
CA ASN A 89 6.48 -19.11 2.37
C ASN A 89 7.05 -18.31 3.56
N LEU A 90 6.41 -17.21 3.92
CA LEU A 90 6.93 -16.26 4.91
C LEU A 90 6.13 -16.28 6.22
N ILE A 91 5.02 -16.99 6.25
CA ILE A 91 4.14 -17.08 7.40
C ILE A 91 4.22 -18.45 8.05
N ASP A 92 3.97 -18.52 9.36
CA ASP A 92 3.97 -19.78 10.12
C ASP A 92 2.59 -20.45 10.10
N ALA A 93 2.45 -21.56 10.86
CA ALA A 93 1.21 -22.33 10.93
C ALA A 93 0.04 -21.50 11.52
N ASP A 94 0.32 -20.51 12.34
CA ASP A 94 -0.68 -19.60 12.92
C ASP A 94 -0.94 -18.39 12.03
N LYS A 95 -0.36 -18.38 10.82
CA LYS A 95 -0.48 -17.29 9.83
C LYS A 95 0.14 -15.97 10.29
N ASN A 96 1.14 -16.04 11.16
CA ASN A 96 1.95 -14.89 11.54
C ASN A 96 3.17 -14.79 10.64
N LEU A 97 3.59 -13.57 10.34
CA LEU A 97 4.81 -13.35 9.58
C LEU A 97 6.02 -13.83 10.39
N ALA A 98 6.77 -14.77 9.83
CA ALA A 98 7.87 -15.44 10.54
C ALA A 98 9.23 -15.28 9.86
N ASP A 99 9.26 -14.83 8.61
CA ASP A 99 10.52 -14.65 7.88
C ASP A 99 11.28 -13.43 8.40
N GLU A 100 12.46 -13.64 8.98
CA GLU A 100 13.21 -12.55 9.62
C GLU A 100 13.66 -11.47 8.65
N ASN A 101 14.04 -11.83 7.43
CA ASN A 101 14.44 -10.85 6.42
C ASN A 101 13.28 -9.93 6.03
N THR A 102 12.08 -10.49 5.91
CA THR A 102 10.89 -9.72 5.59
C THR A 102 10.49 -8.80 6.74
N ILE A 103 10.57 -9.30 7.98
CA ILE A 103 10.29 -8.49 9.17
C ILE A 103 11.26 -7.30 9.24
N HIS A 104 12.55 -7.55 8.98
CA HIS A 104 13.56 -6.51 8.97
C HIS A 104 13.29 -5.47 7.86
N ALA A 105 12.93 -5.92 6.68
CA ALA A 105 12.59 -5.04 5.56
C ALA A 105 11.37 -4.16 5.89
N LEU A 106 10.34 -4.74 6.54
CA LEU A 106 9.18 -3.98 6.99
C LEU A 106 9.55 -2.92 8.02
N LYS A 107 10.36 -3.27 9.01
CA LYS A 107 10.80 -2.32 10.03
C LYS A 107 11.57 -1.16 9.40
N ASN A 108 12.47 -1.44 8.47
CA ASN A 108 13.22 -0.41 7.76
C ASN A 108 12.32 0.47 6.90
N HIS A 109 11.34 -0.12 6.23
CA HIS A 109 10.40 0.62 5.41
C HIS A 109 9.58 1.60 6.25
N ILE A 110 9.04 1.13 7.37
CA ILE A 110 8.22 1.96 8.26
C ILE A 110 9.07 3.07 8.88
N ALA A 111 10.30 2.75 9.33
CA ALA A 111 11.21 3.75 9.89
C ALA A 111 11.55 4.82 8.85
N GLY A 112 11.88 4.42 7.63
CA GLY A 112 12.17 5.35 6.54
C GLY A 112 10.98 6.23 6.19
N PHE A 113 9.78 5.64 6.16
CA PHE A 113 8.57 6.41 5.94
C PHE A 113 8.30 7.40 7.07
N GLY A 114 8.59 7.03 8.31
CA GLY A 114 8.46 7.94 9.45
C GLY A 114 9.32 9.19 9.31
N ASP A 115 10.47 9.07 8.67
CA ASP A 115 11.40 10.19 8.43
C ASP A 115 11.06 10.97 7.15
N PHE A 116 10.21 10.43 6.33
CA PHE A 116 9.77 11.06 5.06
C PHE A 116 8.80 12.24 5.36
#